data_1dfcd66079f8f27327164eeea4fa0920
#
_entry.id   1dfcd66079f8f27327164eeea4fa0920
#
_cell.length_a   1.000
_cell.length_b   1.000
_cell.length_c   1.000
_cell.angle_alpha   90.00
_cell.angle_beta   90.00
_cell.angle_gamma   90.00
#
_symmetry.space_group_name_H-M   'P 1'
#
loop_
_entity.id
_entity.type
_entity.pdbx_description
1 polymer ?
#
loop_
_entity_poly.entity_id
_entity_poly.type
_entity_poly.pdbx_seq_one_letter_code
_entity_poly.pdbx_strand_id
1 'polypeptide(L)'
;MLTRRSLLRLGALAPLTLAARSAAAQTDDWKKVVDGARKEGKVVMYSGAVGNPMSPKIATAFEAKYGVRLELLEARASELRERVRTEQVSGRVLGDVSHNGSTTTSLQAAEGVFQPYGALPSAGRPVAPFKADALRVPVYVITWGMLVNTEMVKPADEPKSWQDLLAPRWKGQILADDMRALGGGAVFFMVTYQHLGREYHEKLARQQPHMNRELRGNYRRVARGEYPIFVPFTLADVLDLKDLPVKHVIPAEGCPYVRFDGAIFKGAPHPNAARLLMDFFLGDEVQGIYAAFGFRPVVGGLDGKAPAEARGILQAKLLGTTDAKLQDEMLKTATQIYK
;
A
#
# COMPACT_ATOMS: atom_id res chain seq x y z
N MET A 1 47.91 -8.97 57.91
CA MET A 1 47.11 -7.87 57.35
C MET A 1 47.24 -7.95 55.85
N LEU A 2 46.30 -8.63 55.12
CA LEU A 2 46.25 -8.73 53.68
C LEU A 2 45.13 -7.81 53.20
N THR A 3 45.49 -6.80 52.41
CA THR A 3 44.63 -5.71 51.95
C THR A 3 43.69 -6.20 50.81
N ARG A 4 42.42 -5.93 51.03
CA ARG A 4 41.31 -6.08 49.99
C ARG A 4 41.47 -5.06 48.87
N ARG A 5 42.21 -5.36 47.80
CA ARG A 5 42.21 -4.56 46.53
C ARG A 5 42.74 -5.38 45.36
N SER A 6 42.05 -6.41 44.92
CA SER A 6 42.36 -7.08 43.61
C SER A 6 41.25 -8.02 43.13
N LEU A 7 39.97 -7.56 43.11
CA LEU A 7 38.87 -8.32 42.50
C LEU A 7 37.84 -7.40 41.87
N LEU A 8 38.25 -6.60 40.88
CA LEU A 8 37.34 -5.81 40.07
C LEU A 8 37.96 -5.48 38.69
N ARG A 9 38.27 -6.48 37.88
CA ARG A 9 38.56 -6.31 36.45
C ARG A 9 38.37 -7.61 35.67
N LEU A 10 37.15 -8.20 35.67
CA LEU A 10 36.80 -9.30 34.73
C LEU A 10 35.27 -9.37 34.56
N GLY A 11 34.64 -8.33 34.06
CA GLY A 11 33.20 -8.31 33.93
C GLY A 11 32.61 -7.56 32.75
N ALA A 12 33.44 -7.14 31.75
CA ALA A 12 32.91 -6.25 30.69
C ALA A 12 33.09 -6.74 29.24
N LEU A 13 33.52 -7.99 29.01
CA LEU A 13 33.74 -8.49 27.63
C LEU A 13 32.72 -9.52 27.12
N ALA A 14 31.80 -10.02 27.96
CA ALA A 14 30.85 -11.05 27.56
C ALA A 14 29.68 -10.58 26.67
N PRO A 15 29.10 -9.36 26.80
CA PRO A 15 27.95 -8.98 25.97
C PRO A 15 28.32 -8.66 24.52
N LEU A 16 29.52 -8.17 24.22
CA LEU A 16 29.97 -7.82 22.87
C LEU A 16 30.22 -9.07 21.98
N THR A 17 30.70 -10.15 22.56
CA THR A 17 30.97 -11.40 21.83
C THR A 17 29.70 -12.18 21.50
N LEU A 18 28.67 -12.09 22.32
CA LEU A 18 27.37 -12.73 22.04
C LEU A 18 26.62 -12.01 20.91
N ALA A 19 26.63 -10.68 20.90
CA ALA A 19 26.01 -9.88 19.83
C ALA A 19 26.71 -10.07 18.48
N ALA A 20 28.03 -10.14 18.45
CA ALA A 20 28.80 -10.39 17.23
C ALA A 20 28.58 -11.80 16.68
N ARG A 21 28.46 -12.82 17.52
CA ARG A 21 28.11 -14.20 17.09
C ARG A 21 26.70 -14.29 16.54
N SER A 22 25.74 -13.59 17.14
CA SER A 22 24.34 -13.56 16.65
C SER A 22 24.24 -12.87 15.28
N ALA A 23 24.94 -11.76 15.07
CA ALA A 23 24.97 -11.07 13.79
C ALA A 23 25.66 -11.89 12.68
N ALA A 24 26.76 -12.56 12.98
CA ALA A 24 27.46 -13.43 12.04
C ALA A 24 26.59 -14.65 11.64
N ALA A 25 25.94 -15.30 12.58
CA ALA A 25 25.02 -16.42 12.30
C ALA A 25 23.81 -15.98 11.46
N GLN A 26 23.27 -14.78 11.70
CA GLN A 26 22.17 -14.23 10.89
C GLN A 26 22.61 -13.91 9.46
N THR A 27 23.85 -13.46 9.28
CA THR A 27 24.41 -13.18 7.95
C THR A 27 24.64 -14.48 7.15
N ASP A 28 25.13 -15.53 7.80
CA ASP A 28 25.33 -16.84 7.15
C ASP A 28 24.01 -17.50 6.78
N ASP A 29 22.99 -17.41 7.61
CA ASP A 29 21.65 -17.92 7.30
C ASP A 29 20.98 -17.14 6.16
N TRP A 30 21.18 -15.83 6.07
CA TRP A 30 20.68 -15.02 4.97
C TRP A 30 21.38 -15.35 3.64
N LYS A 31 22.68 -15.59 3.67
CA LYS A 31 23.42 -16.05 2.48
C LYS A 31 22.84 -17.35 1.93
N LYS A 32 22.47 -18.30 2.78
CA LYS A 32 21.79 -19.53 2.35
C LYS A 32 20.46 -19.26 1.64
N VAL A 33 19.70 -18.25 2.13
CA VAL A 33 18.45 -17.82 1.47
C VAL A 33 18.73 -17.26 0.08
N VAL A 34 19.73 -16.41 -0.07
CA VAL A 34 20.11 -15.84 -1.38
C VAL A 34 20.58 -16.94 -2.34
N ASP A 35 21.42 -17.85 -1.88
CA ASP A 35 21.93 -18.96 -2.70
C ASP A 35 20.83 -19.96 -3.06
N GLY A 36 19.88 -20.19 -2.14
CA GLY A 36 18.67 -20.98 -2.38
C GLY A 36 17.76 -20.35 -3.42
N ALA A 37 17.50 -19.04 -3.31
CA ALA A 37 16.70 -18.29 -4.27
C ALA A 37 17.29 -18.33 -5.69
N ARG A 38 18.60 -18.22 -5.82
CA ARG A 38 19.28 -18.36 -7.11
C ARG A 38 19.13 -19.75 -7.72
N LYS A 39 19.13 -20.81 -6.90
CA LYS A 39 18.87 -22.18 -7.36
C LYS A 39 17.40 -22.36 -7.76
N GLU A 40 16.47 -21.74 -7.07
CA GLU A 40 15.04 -21.71 -7.42
C GLU A 40 14.81 -20.94 -8.73
N GLY A 41 15.62 -19.94 -9.04
CA GLY A 41 15.70 -19.22 -10.31
C GLY A 41 14.57 -18.25 -10.57
N LYS A 42 13.47 -18.34 -9.83
CA LYS A 42 12.30 -17.44 -9.98
C LYS A 42 11.47 -17.32 -8.70
N VAL A 43 10.59 -16.33 -8.71
CA VAL A 43 9.50 -16.14 -7.73
C VAL A 43 8.24 -15.66 -8.46
N VAL A 44 7.08 -16.19 -8.09
CA VAL A 44 5.78 -15.83 -8.67
C VAL A 44 5.01 -14.95 -7.70
N MET A 45 4.75 -13.69 -8.09
CA MET A 45 3.99 -12.72 -7.29
C MET A 45 2.59 -12.53 -7.83
N TYR A 46 1.57 -12.70 -6.99
CA TYR A 46 0.18 -12.37 -7.27
C TYR A 46 -0.11 -10.96 -6.78
N SER A 47 -0.30 -10.01 -7.70
CA SER A 47 -0.43 -8.59 -7.40
C SER A 47 -1.80 -8.04 -7.73
N GLY A 48 -2.42 -7.39 -6.75
CA GLY A 48 -3.65 -6.59 -6.92
C GLY A 48 -3.42 -5.21 -7.55
N ALA A 49 -2.17 -4.84 -7.84
CA ALA A 49 -1.80 -3.57 -8.46
C ALA A 49 -1.85 -3.64 -9.99
N VAL A 50 -3.02 -3.97 -10.55
CA VAL A 50 -3.22 -4.24 -11.98
C VAL A 50 -2.81 -3.06 -12.85
N GLY A 51 -1.92 -3.32 -13.82
CA GLY A 51 -1.47 -2.32 -14.79
C GLY A 51 -0.62 -1.20 -14.17
N ASN A 52 -0.07 -1.43 -12.99
CA ASN A 52 0.78 -0.44 -12.32
C ASN A 52 2.16 -0.39 -12.99
N PRO A 53 2.63 0.78 -13.46
CA PRO A 53 3.92 0.92 -14.13
C PRO A 53 5.14 0.62 -13.24
N MET A 54 4.97 0.53 -11.93
CA MET A 54 6.04 0.14 -11.00
C MET A 54 6.37 -1.36 -11.09
N SER A 55 5.37 -2.22 -11.32
CA SER A 55 5.55 -3.68 -11.28
C SER A 55 6.68 -4.18 -12.19
N PRO A 56 6.76 -3.80 -13.48
CA PRO A 56 7.86 -4.22 -14.34
C PRO A 56 9.22 -3.65 -13.91
N LYS A 57 9.26 -2.43 -13.35
CA LYS A 57 10.51 -1.84 -12.85
C LYS A 57 11.03 -2.58 -11.61
N ILE A 58 10.13 -2.99 -10.73
CA ILE A 58 10.47 -3.80 -9.55
C ILE A 58 10.99 -5.17 -9.99
N ALA A 59 10.33 -5.79 -10.97
CA ALA A 59 10.78 -7.08 -11.51
C ALA A 59 12.20 -6.98 -12.12
N THR A 60 12.45 -5.98 -12.96
CA THR A 60 13.76 -5.72 -13.54
C THR A 60 14.83 -5.47 -12.47
N ALA A 61 14.54 -4.65 -11.47
CA ALA A 61 15.48 -4.35 -10.39
C ALA A 61 15.80 -5.59 -9.53
N PHE A 62 14.79 -6.40 -9.23
CA PHE A 62 14.98 -7.66 -8.48
C PHE A 62 15.85 -8.66 -9.25
N GLU A 63 15.55 -8.85 -10.53
CA GLU A 63 16.33 -9.76 -11.40
C GLU A 63 17.77 -9.28 -11.59
N ALA A 64 17.97 -7.99 -11.83
CA ALA A 64 19.31 -7.40 -11.98
C ALA A 64 20.15 -7.58 -10.71
N LYS A 65 19.53 -7.44 -9.52
CA LYS A 65 20.24 -7.52 -8.25
C LYS A 65 20.59 -8.95 -7.82
N TYR A 66 19.69 -9.90 -8.06
CA TYR A 66 19.79 -11.23 -7.48
C TYR A 66 19.98 -12.36 -8.48
N GLY A 67 19.75 -12.12 -9.78
CA GLY A 67 19.71 -13.14 -10.82
C GLY A 67 18.53 -14.10 -10.68
N VAL A 68 17.43 -13.65 -10.03
CA VAL A 68 16.19 -14.40 -9.81
C VAL A 68 15.05 -13.70 -10.52
N ARG A 69 14.35 -14.40 -11.41
CA ARG A 69 13.26 -13.81 -12.20
C ARG A 69 12.01 -13.59 -11.32
N LEU A 70 11.42 -12.39 -11.37
CA LEU A 70 10.13 -12.09 -10.77
C LEU A 70 9.02 -12.21 -11.81
N GLU A 71 8.22 -13.26 -11.71
CA GLU A 71 7.04 -13.48 -12.55
C GLU A 71 5.81 -12.82 -11.89
N LEU A 72 5.11 -12.00 -12.67
CA LEU A 72 3.94 -11.23 -12.18
C LEU A 72 2.65 -11.83 -12.71
N LEU A 73 1.71 -12.11 -11.82
CA LEU A 73 0.32 -12.36 -12.14
C LEU A 73 -0.51 -11.23 -11.54
N GLU A 74 -0.97 -10.33 -12.39
CA GLU A 74 -1.79 -9.20 -11.99
C GLU A 74 -3.26 -9.47 -12.28
N ALA A 75 -4.10 -9.34 -11.26
CA ALA A 75 -5.55 -9.47 -11.38
C ALA A 75 -6.24 -8.72 -10.23
N ARG A 76 -7.55 -8.56 -10.30
CA ARG A 76 -8.31 -7.95 -9.20
C ARG A 76 -8.16 -8.75 -7.91
N ALA A 77 -8.15 -8.07 -6.78
CA ALA A 77 -7.96 -8.71 -5.48
C ALA A 77 -8.96 -9.85 -5.20
N SER A 78 -10.22 -9.72 -5.65
CA SER A 78 -11.24 -10.78 -5.54
C SER A 78 -10.91 -12.02 -6.36
N GLU A 79 -10.40 -11.83 -7.59
CA GLU A 79 -10.00 -12.92 -8.48
C GLU A 79 -8.78 -13.65 -7.95
N LEU A 80 -7.78 -12.89 -7.45
CA LEU A 80 -6.60 -13.46 -6.81
C LEU A 80 -6.94 -14.25 -5.55
N ARG A 81 -7.87 -13.73 -4.74
CA ARG A 81 -8.30 -14.43 -3.51
C ARG A 81 -8.97 -15.76 -3.85
N GLU A 82 -9.85 -15.79 -4.84
CA GLU A 82 -10.52 -17.02 -5.27
C GLU A 82 -9.51 -18.02 -5.88
N ARG A 83 -8.56 -17.54 -6.69
CA ARG A 83 -7.48 -18.35 -7.23
C ARG A 83 -6.65 -18.98 -6.11
N VAL A 84 -6.20 -18.19 -5.14
CA VAL A 84 -5.42 -18.67 -3.99
C VAL A 84 -6.21 -19.72 -3.20
N ARG A 85 -7.51 -19.49 -2.96
CA ARG A 85 -8.38 -20.45 -2.28
C ARG A 85 -8.43 -21.79 -3.03
N THR A 86 -8.59 -21.74 -4.34
CA THR A 86 -8.63 -22.94 -5.20
C THR A 86 -7.30 -23.69 -5.17
N GLU A 87 -6.16 -22.98 -5.28
CA GLU A 87 -4.82 -23.58 -5.20
C GLU A 87 -4.57 -24.25 -3.84
N GLN A 88 -4.94 -23.57 -2.74
CA GLN A 88 -4.78 -24.11 -1.38
C GLN A 88 -5.65 -25.37 -1.15
N VAL A 89 -6.91 -25.35 -1.59
CA VAL A 89 -7.82 -26.52 -1.46
C VAL A 89 -7.35 -27.70 -2.30
N SER A 90 -6.85 -27.46 -3.51
CA SER A 90 -6.33 -28.53 -4.37
C SER A 90 -4.94 -29.04 -3.97
N GLY A 91 -4.26 -28.36 -3.04
CA GLY A 91 -2.87 -28.66 -2.67
C GLY A 91 -1.85 -28.31 -3.77
N ARG A 92 -2.27 -27.64 -4.84
CA ARG A 92 -1.41 -27.24 -5.96
C ARG A 92 -1.18 -25.73 -5.94
N VAL A 93 -0.27 -25.29 -5.09
CA VAL A 93 0.11 -23.88 -4.97
C VAL A 93 1.06 -23.51 -6.11
N LEU A 94 0.74 -22.45 -6.84
CA LEU A 94 1.53 -21.96 -7.99
C LEU A 94 2.15 -20.61 -7.71
N GLY A 95 1.53 -19.78 -6.86
CA GLY A 95 2.06 -18.49 -6.43
C GLY A 95 2.98 -18.60 -5.22
N ASP A 96 3.94 -17.71 -5.11
CA ASP A 96 4.85 -17.63 -3.95
C ASP A 96 4.47 -16.51 -3.01
N VAL A 97 4.16 -15.32 -3.55
CA VAL A 97 3.95 -14.09 -2.77
C VAL A 97 2.65 -13.41 -3.15
N SER A 98 1.85 -13.05 -2.16
CA SER A 98 0.74 -12.11 -2.30
C SER A 98 1.27 -10.69 -2.18
N HIS A 99 0.86 -9.80 -3.09
CA HIS A 99 1.11 -8.36 -3.05
C HIS A 99 -0.21 -7.63 -3.23
N ASN A 100 -0.89 -7.32 -2.12
CA ASN A 100 -2.25 -6.78 -2.14
C ASN A 100 -2.47 -5.74 -1.05
N GLY A 101 -3.57 -4.99 -1.20
CA GLY A 101 -4.03 -4.06 -0.17
C GLY A 101 -4.30 -4.77 1.17
N SER A 102 -4.03 -4.07 2.26
CA SER A 102 -4.07 -4.61 3.62
C SER A 102 -5.41 -5.24 4.02
N THR A 103 -6.52 -4.79 3.46
CA THR A 103 -7.84 -5.42 3.66
C THR A 103 -7.85 -6.86 3.12
N THR A 104 -7.40 -7.03 1.86
CA THR A 104 -7.33 -8.35 1.22
C THR A 104 -6.36 -9.28 1.94
N THR A 105 -5.15 -8.80 2.26
CA THR A 105 -4.15 -9.62 2.96
C THR A 105 -4.58 -9.97 4.38
N SER A 106 -5.39 -9.12 5.05
CA SER A 106 -5.97 -9.43 6.35
C SER A 106 -7.01 -10.55 6.27
N LEU A 107 -7.86 -10.54 5.25
CA LEU A 107 -8.82 -11.64 5.01
C LEU A 107 -8.09 -12.95 4.69
N GLN A 108 -7.11 -12.90 3.80
CA GLN A 108 -6.28 -14.06 3.45
C GLN A 108 -5.50 -14.62 4.65
N ALA A 109 -4.98 -13.74 5.53
CA ALA A 109 -4.32 -14.18 6.76
C ALA A 109 -5.30 -14.88 7.71
N ALA A 110 -6.54 -14.39 7.83
CA ALA A 110 -7.59 -15.05 8.63
C ALA A 110 -8.01 -16.40 8.05
N GLU A 111 -7.92 -16.57 6.74
CA GLU A 111 -8.15 -17.85 6.03
C GLU A 111 -6.98 -18.85 6.18
N GLY A 112 -5.85 -18.43 6.78
CA GLY A 112 -4.70 -19.29 7.02
C GLY A 112 -3.90 -19.66 5.77
N VAL A 113 -3.98 -18.86 4.69
CA VAL A 113 -3.31 -19.12 3.41
C VAL A 113 -1.86 -18.64 3.38
N PHE A 114 -1.38 -17.97 4.43
CA PHE A 114 0.00 -17.48 4.53
C PHE A 114 0.82 -18.33 5.51
N GLN A 115 2.13 -18.32 5.31
CA GLN A 115 3.12 -18.85 6.23
C GLN A 115 4.04 -17.74 6.75
N PRO A 116 4.66 -17.91 7.93
CA PRO A 116 5.66 -16.98 8.42
C PRO A 116 6.84 -16.86 7.44
N TYR A 117 7.27 -15.63 7.19
CA TYR A 117 8.43 -15.36 6.32
C TYR A 117 9.79 -15.54 7.04
N GLY A 118 9.78 -15.72 8.37
CA GLY A 118 10.98 -15.88 9.18
C GLY A 118 11.76 -14.56 9.38
N ALA A 119 13.04 -14.67 9.69
CA ALA A 119 13.89 -13.50 9.86
C ALA A 119 14.22 -12.86 8.50
N LEU A 120 14.04 -11.55 8.41
CA LEU A 120 14.45 -10.71 7.28
C LEU A 120 15.42 -9.64 7.78
N PRO A 121 16.55 -9.40 7.11
CA PRO A 121 17.50 -8.33 7.46
C PRO A 121 16.84 -6.95 7.57
N SER A 122 15.88 -6.68 6.69
CA SER A 122 15.20 -5.38 6.58
C SER A 122 13.91 -5.25 7.41
N ALA A 123 13.52 -6.26 8.21
CA ALA A 123 12.23 -6.28 8.92
C ALA A 123 12.01 -5.09 9.89
N GLY A 124 13.10 -4.52 10.43
CA GLY A 124 13.04 -3.37 11.34
C GLY A 124 12.98 -2.00 10.66
N ARG A 125 13.01 -1.93 9.33
CA ARG A 125 13.07 -0.66 8.59
C ARG A 125 11.76 0.12 8.48
N PRO A 126 10.57 -0.53 8.47
CA PRO A 126 9.32 0.21 8.38
C PRO A 126 9.13 1.18 9.55
N VAL A 127 8.75 2.43 9.21
CA VAL A 127 8.48 3.49 10.18
C VAL A 127 7.01 3.51 10.60
N ALA A 128 6.74 4.04 11.80
CA ALA A 128 5.37 4.20 12.28
C ALA A 128 4.50 5.01 11.27
N PRO A 129 3.23 4.66 11.09
CA PRO A 129 2.47 3.60 11.77
C PRO A 129 2.61 2.21 11.12
N PHE A 130 3.49 2.06 10.12
CA PHE A 130 3.61 0.85 9.31
C PHE A 130 4.54 -0.16 9.99
N LYS A 131 3.98 -1.28 10.44
CA LYS A 131 4.75 -2.35 11.07
C LYS A 131 4.51 -3.67 10.35
N ALA A 132 5.58 -4.46 10.22
CA ALA A 132 5.49 -5.85 9.83
C ALA A 132 4.88 -6.68 10.97
N ASP A 133 4.17 -7.74 10.63
CA ASP A 133 3.75 -8.80 11.57
C ASP A 133 4.40 -10.13 11.16
N ALA A 134 4.05 -11.22 11.80
CA ALA A 134 4.67 -12.52 11.54
C ALA A 134 4.44 -13.06 10.11
N LEU A 135 3.39 -12.60 9.43
CA LEU A 135 2.95 -13.09 8.11
C LEU A 135 3.11 -12.07 7.00
N ARG A 136 3.10 -10.76 7.33
CA ARG A 136 3.00 -9.68 6.34
C ARG A 136 4.06 -8.61 6.59
N VAL A 137 4.65 -8.11 5.51
CA VAL A 137 5.46 -6.89 5.53
C VAL A 137 4.71 -5.77 4.83
N PRO A 138 4.75 -4.53 5.35
CA PRO A 138 4.24 -3.38 4.62
C PRO A 138 5.16 -3.10 3.44
N VAL A 139 4.58 -2.72 2.30
CA VAL A 139 5.35 -2.50 1.06
C VAL A 139 5.32 -1.04 0.64
N TYR A 140 4.14 -0.47 0.46
CA TYR A 140 3.91 0.95 0.19
C TYR A 140 2.49 1.36 0.57
N VAL A 141 2.18 2.64 0.46
CA VAL A 141 0.86 3.17 0.82
C VAL A 141 0.26 3.94 -0.35
N ILE A 142 -1.00 3.64 -0.66
CA ILE A 142 -1.85 4.44 -1.54
C ILE A 142 -2.62 5.43 -0.69
N THR A 143 -2.62 6.70 -1.08
CA THR A 143 -3.39 7.76 -0.44
C THR A 143 -4.37 8.36 -1.43
N TRP A 144 -5.55 8.76 -0.94
CA TRP A 144 -6.59 9.36 -1.74
C TRP A 144 -6.89 10.80 -1.30
N GLY A 145 -7.09 11.65 -2.30
CA GLY A 145 -7.53 13.03 -2.15
C GLY A 145 -8.59 13.35 -3.19
N MET A 146 -8.53 14.56 -3.76
CA MET A 146 -9.43 15.03 -4.79
C MET A 146 -8.65 15.36 -6.06
N LEU A 147 -9.26 15.19 -7.23
CA LEU A 147 -8.81 15.74 -8.50
C LEU A 147 -9.72 16.90 -8.86
N VAL A 148 -9.14 18.04 -9.21
CA VAL A 148 -9.87 19.26 -9.53
C VAL A 148 -9.44 19.74 -10.91
N ASN A 149 -10.40 20.10 -11.77
CA ASN A 149 -10.14 20.77 -13.04
C ASN A 149 -9.86 22.27 -12.79
N THR A 150 -8.68 22.74 -13.21
CA THR A 150 -8.20 24.10 -12.92
C THR A 150 -8.81 25.18 -13.82
N GLU A 151 -9.45 24.81 -14.93
CA GLU A 151 -10.18 25.73 -15.80
C GLU A 151 -11.63 25.95 -15.32
N MET A 152 -12.24 24.92 -14.68
CA MET A 152 -13.60 25.00 -14.14
C MET A 152 -13.67 25.55 -12.74
N VAL A 153 -12.64 25.30 -11.91
CA VAL A 153 -12.60 25.67 -10.49
C VAL A 153 -11.55 26.74 -10.27
N LYS A 154 -12.00 27.95 -9.95
CA LYS A 154 -11.09 29.05 -9.61
C LYS A 154 -10.35 28.75 -8.29
N PRO A 155 -9.12 29.26 -8.08
CA PRO A 155 -8.37 29.03 -6.85
C PRO A 155 -9.11 29.40 -5.56
N ALA A 156 -9.95 30.44 -5.60
CA ALA A 156 -10.76 30.89 -4.45
C ALA A 156 -11.91 29.92 -4.10
N ASP A 157 -12.36 29.12 -5.07
CA ASP A 157 -13.50 28.20 -4.93
C ASP A 157 -13.07 26.76 -4.73
N GLU A 158 -11.77 26.50 -4.75
CA GLU A 158 -11.21 25.16 -4.63
C GLU A 158 -11.52 24.53 -3.27
N PRO A 159 -12.05 23.29 -3.23
CA PRO A 159 -12.24 22.58 -1.98
C PRO A 159 -10.88 22.29 -1.32
N LYS A 160 -10.78 22.55 0.00
CA LYS A 160 -9.59 22.31 0.81
C LYS A 160 -9.79 21.22 1.84
N SER A 161 -11.02 20.77 2.01
CA SER A 161 -11.43 19.76 2.98
C SER A 161 -12.50 18.85 2.39
N TRP A 162 -12.69 17.67 2.98
CA TRP A 162 -13.81 16.81 2.60
C TRP A 162 -15.16 17.49 2.83
N GLN A 163 -15.25 18.33 3.87
CA GLN A 163 -16.47 19.08 4.20
C GLN A 163 -16.84 20.08 3.09
N ASP A 164 -15.88 20.64 2.36
CA ASP A 164 -16.14 21.60 1.29
C ASP A 164 -16.92 20.99 0.12
N LEU A 165 -16.88 19.66 -0.04
CA LEU A 165 -17.70 18.94 -1.03
C LEU A 165 -19.22 19.06 -0.75
N LEU A 166 -19.61 19.48 0.44
CA LEU A 166 -21.01 19.69 0.82
C LEU A 166 -21.56 21.06 0.38
N ALA A 167 -20.71 21.94 -0.15
CA ALA A 167 -21.13 23.26 -0.62
C ALA A 167 -22.16 23.15 -1.76
N PRO A 168 -23.25 23.95 -1.77
CA PRO A 168 -24.34 23.83 -2.76
C PRO A 168 -23.89 23.92 -4.22
N ARG A 169 -22.76 24.60 -4.49
CA ARG A 169 -22.17 24.73 -5.82
C ARG A 169 -21.77 23.40 -6.45
N TRP A 170 -21.51 22.36 -5.65
CA TRP A 170 -21.08 21.05 -6.10
C TRP A 170 -22.20 20.07 -6.40
N LYS A 171 -23.47 20.49 -6.22
CA LYS A 171 -24.62 19.63 -6.48
C LYS A 171 -24.66 19.20 -7.95
N GLY A 172 -24.61 17.88 -8.21
CA GLY A 172 -24.53 17.28 -9.55
C GLY A 172 -23.18 17.50 -10.27
N GLN A 173 -22.18 18.07 -9.57
CA GLN A 173 -20.89 18.41 -10.15
C GLN A 173 -19.73 17.49 -9.70
N ILE A 174 -20.00 16.54 -8.81
CA ILE A 174 -19.00 15.62 -8.30
C ILE A 174 -19.05 14.31 -9.08
N LEU A 175 -17.94 13.96 -9.74
CA LEU A 175 -17.72 12.62 -10.24
C LEU A 175 -17.09 11.78 -9.13
N ALA A 176 -17.56 10.54 -8.91
CA ALA A 176 -17.05 9.71 -7.82
C ALA A 176 -16.81 8.27 -8.25
N ASP A 177 -15.79 7.63 -7.65
CA ASP A 177 -15.68 6.19 -7.65
C ASP A 177 -16.80 5.57 -6.80
N ASP A 178 -17.36 4.45 -7.24
CA ASP A 178 -18.55 3.87 -6.60
C ASP A 178 -18.23 3.41 -5.17
N MET A 179 -18.80 4.13 -4.21
CA MET A 179 -18.62 3.89 -2.77
C MET A 179 -19.28 2.59 -2.29
N ARG A 180 -20.19 2.02 -3.09
CA ARG A 180 -20.96 0.79 -2.77
C ARG A 180 -20.23 -0.48 -3.21
N ALA A 181 -19.10 -0.35 -3.88
CA ALA A 181 -18.34 -1.47 -4.43
C ALA A 181 -16.88 -1.41 -3.99
N LEU A 182 -16.24 -2.58 -3.81
CA LEU A 182 -14.84 -2.67 -3.43
C LEU A 182 -13.94 -1.89 -4.39
N GLY A 183 -13.10 -1.02 -3.83
CA GLY A 183 -12.21 -0.12 -4.56
C GLY A 183 -11.90 1.13 -3.75
N GLY A 184 -11.37 2.16 -4.40
CA GLY A 184 -11.07 3.44 -3.78
C GLY A 184 -12.30 4.12 -3.17
N GLY A 185 -13.46 4.01 -3.85
CA GLY A 185 -14.72 4.53 -3.36
C GLY A 185 -15.15 3.93 -2.02
N ALA A 186 -15.04 2.60 -1.86
CA ALA A 186 -15.32 1.93 -0.59
C ALA A 186 -14.34 2.36 0.52
N VAL A 187 -13.05 2.49 0.20
CA VAL A 187 -12.04 2.98 1.17
C VAL A 187 -12.38 4.39 1.62
N PHE A 188 -12.67 5.28 0.68
CA PHE A 188 -13.11 6.64 0.97
C PHE A 188 -14.34 6.63 1.89
N PHE A 189 -15.39 5.89 1.51
CA PHE A 189 -16.60 5.80 2.32
C PHE A 189 -16.31 5.33 3.74
N MET A 190 -15.64 4.19 3.89
CA MET A 190 -15.39 3.60 5.22
C MET A 190 -14.59 4.53 6.12
N VAL A 191 -13.52 5.12 5.61
CA VAL A 191 -12.64 6.00 6.39
C VAL A 191 -13.34 7.31 6.73
N THR A 192 -13.98 7.97 5.76
CA THR A 192 -14.67 9.23 6.03
C THR A 192 -15.94 9.04 6.85
N TYR A 193 -16.61 7.89 6.74
CA TYR A 193 -17.73 7.54 7.64
C TYR A 193 -17.27 7.43 9.10
N GLN A 194 -16.11 6.80 9.35
CA GLN A 194 -15.57 6.69 10.71
C GLN A 194 -15.13 8.05 11.29
N HIS A 195 -14.65 8.97 10.47
CA HIS A 195 -14.10 10.25 10.94
C HIS A 195 -15.07 11.44 10.85
N LEU A 196 -15.96 11.44 9.86
CA LEU A 196 -16.91 12.54 9.60
C LEU A 196 -18.36 12.14 9.90
N GLY A 197 -18.61 10.86 10.12
CA GLY A 197 -19.90 10.33 10.52
C GLY A 197 -20.88 10.09 9.38
N ARG A 198 -22.02 9.48 9.75
CA ARG A 198 -23.12 9.16 8.84
C ARG A 198 -23.71 10.40 8.17
N GLU A 199 -23.90 11.46 8.95
CA GLU A 199 -24.52 12.71 8.49
C GLU A 199 -23.72 13.36 7.32
N TYR A 200 -22.40 13.28 7.36
CA TYR A 200 -21.55 13.73 6.25
C TYR A 200 -21.92 13.02 4.95
N HIS A 201 -22.03 11.70 4.97
CA HIS A 201 -22.36 10.91 3.78
C HIS A 201 -23.79 11.12 3.30
N GLU A 202 -24.76 11.32 4.22
CA GLU A 202 -26.12 11.68 3.86
C GLU A 202 -26.20 13.05 3.17
N LYS A 203 -25.40 14.03 3.63
CA LYS A 203 -25.25 15.33 2.97
C LYS A 203 -24.54 15.21 1.64
N LEU A 204 -23.48 14.41 1.55
CA LEU A 204 -22.75 14.16 0.30
C LEU A 204 -23.64 13.46 -0.74
N ALA A 205 -24.47 12.51 -0.32
CA ALA A 205 -25.45 11.86 -1.21
C ALA A 205 -26.46 12.87 -1.80
N ARG A 206 -26.87 13.90 -1.01
CA ARG A 206 -27.75 15.00 -1.48
C ARG A 206 -27.06 15.90 -2.50
N GLN A 207 -25.72 15.88 -2.61
CA GLN A 207 -24.99 16.51 -3.72
C GLN A 207 -25.14 15.75 -5.03
N GLN A 208 -25.73 14.56 -5.04
CA GLN A 208 -25.98 13.72 -6.22
C GLN A 208 -24.70 13.44 -7.00
N PRO A 209 -23.67 12.85 -6.36
CA PRO A 209 -22.44 12.52 -7.09
C PRO A 209 -22.71 11.49 -8.18
N HIS A 210 -22.09 11.68 -9.35
CA HIS A 210 -22.12 10.70 -10.43
C HIS A 210 -21.11 9.60 -10.14
N MET A 211 -21.57 8.42 -9.75
CA MET A 211 -20.72 7.29 -9.37
C MET A 211 -20.57 6.28 -10.50
N ASN A 212 -19.33 5.86 -10.76
CA ASN A 212 -18.99 4.74 -11.63
C ASN A 212 -17.68 4.08 -11.20
N ARG A 213 -17.21 3.06 -11.94
CA ARG A 213 -16.01 2.28 -11.58
C ARG A 213 -14.87 2.41 -12.60
N GLU A 214 -14.85 3.48 -13.38
CA GLU A 214 -13.89 3.71 -14.46
C GLU A 214 -12.80 4.71 -14.05
N LEU A 215 -11.95 4.37 -13.08
CA LEU A 215 -11.00 5.29 -12.47
C LEU A 215 -10.21 6.15 -13.48
N ARG A 216 -9.48 5.53 -14.40
CA ARG A 216 -8.68 6.27 -15.40
C ARG A 216 -9.57 7.01 -16.42
N GLY A 217 -10.74 6.47 -16.74
CA GLY A 217 -11.75 7.14 -17.54
C GLY A 217 -12.24 8.41 -16.86
N ASN A 218 -12.47 8.35 -15.55
CA ASN A 218 -12.93 9.49 -14.76
C ASN A 218 -11.90 10.62 -14.70
N TYR A 219 -10.60 10.32 -14.58
CA TYR A 219 -9.56 11.35 -14.60
C TYR A 219 -9.59 12.15 -15.92
N ARG A 220 -9.75 11.45 -17.06
CA ARG A 220 -9.85 12.08 -18.36
C ARG A 220 -11.12 12.91 -18.51
N ARG A 221 -12.25 12.48 -17.93
CA ARG A 221 -13.50 13.23 -17.93
C ARG A 221 -13.36 14.56 -17.18
N VAL A 222 -12.69 14.54 -16.02
CA VAL A 222 -12.37 15.78 -15.30
C VAL A 222 -11.42 16.66 -16.13
N ALA A 223 -10.36 16.07 -16.71
CA ALA A 223 -9.41 16.85 -17.53
C ALA A 223 -10.06 17.49 -18.74
N ARG A 224 -11.09 16.89 -19.33
CA ARG A 224 -11.87 17.46 -20.46
C ARG A 224 -12.96 18.44 -20.03
N GLY A 225 -13.11 18.71 -18.74
CA GLY A 225 -14.12 19.65 -18.22
C GLY A 225 -15.54 19.09 -18.18
N GLU A 226 -15.73 17.76 -18.19
CA GLU A 226 -17.07 17.18 -18.01
C GLU A 226 -17.55 17.32 -16.56
N TYR A 227 -16.61 17.28 -15.61
CA TYR A 227 -16.83 17.47 -14.18
C TYR A 227 -15.71 18.29 -13.57
N PRO A 228 -16.01 19.21 -12.65
CA PRO A 228 -15.00 20.01 -11.96
C PRO A 228 -14.18 19.23 -10.94
N ILE A 229 -14.76 18.13 -10.37
CA ILE A 229 -14.14 17.39 -9.26
C ILE A 229 -14.34 15.88 -9.45
N PHE A 230 -13.30 15.10 -9.10
CA PHE A 230 -13.39 13.65 -8.91
C PHE A 230 -12.90 13.22 -7.54
N VAL A 231 -13.63 12.31 -6.89
CA VAL A 231 -13.32 11.73 -5.57
C VAL A 231 -13.65 10.24 -5.50
N PRO A 232 -12.86 9.45 -4.74
CA PRO A 232 -11.53 9.76 -4.27
C PRO A 232 -10.50 9.59 -5.38
N PHE A 233 -9.61 10.53 -5.53
CA PHE A 233 -8.54 10.49 -6.52
C PHE A 233 -7.27 9.85 -5.90
N THR A 234 -6.68 8.86 -6.57
CA THR A 234 -5.37 8.32 -6.17
C THR A 234 -4.30 9.39 -6.38
N LEU A 235 -3.78 9.96 -5.30
CA LEU A 235 -2.92 11.14 -5.38
C LEU A 235 -1.68 10.93 -6.26
N ALA A 236 -1.08 9.74 -6.24
CA ALA A 236 0.07 9.38 -7.06
C ALA A 236 -0.20 9.50 -8.57
N ASP A 237 -1.44 9.23 -9.01
CA ASP A 237 -1.80 9.24 -10.43
C ASP A 237 -1.75 10.66 -11.06
N VAL A 238 -1.57 11.72 -10.24
CA VAL A 238 -1.38 13.08 -10.76
C VAL A 238 -0.14 13.20 -11.63
N LEU A 239 0.87 12.37 -11.41
CA LEU A 239 2.10 12.35 -12.23
C LEU A 239 1.84 11.95 -13.69
N ASP A 240 0.78 11.16 -13.94
CA ASP A 240 0.34 10.77 -15.29
C ASP A 240 -0.52 11.88 -15.95
N LEU A 241 -0.89 12.92 -15.20
CA LEU A 241 -1.82 13.98 -15.62
C LEU A 241 -1.18 15.36 -15.67
N LYS A 242 0.15 15.46 -15.55
CA LYS A 242 0.90 16.73 -15.39
C LYS A 242 0.68 17.74 -16.51
N ASP A 243 0.37 17.29 -17.73
CA ASP A 243 0.17 18.14 -18.90
C ASP A 243 -1.32 18.47 -19.15
N LEU A 244 -2.19 18.13 -18.21
CA LEU A 244 -3.64 18.35 -18.29
C LEU A 244 -4.08 19.47 -17.33
N PRO A 245 -5.21 20.16 -17.59
CA PRO A 245 -5.72 21.23 -16.74
C PRO A 245 -6.35 20.70 -15.44
N VAL A 246 -5.59 19.89 -14.71
CA VAL A 246 -6.04 19.29 -13.45
C VAL A 246 -4.96 19.40 -12.38
N LYS A 247 -5.38 19.36 -11.13
CA LYS A 247 -4.48 19.26 -9.99
C LYS A 247 -5.08 18.39 -8.90
N HIS A 248 -4.23 17.82 -8.08
CA HIS A 248 -4.66 17.12 -6.87
C HIS A 248 -4.87 18.09 -5.72
N VAL A 249 -5.78 17.73 -4.81
CA VAL A 249 -5.98 18.42 -3.53
C VAL A 249 -5.83 17.41 -2.40
N ILE A 250 -4.99 17.76 -1.43
CA ILE A 250 -4.81 17.03 -0.18
C ILE A 250 -5.76 17.64 0.84
N PRO A 251 -6.80 16.92 1.31
CA PRO A 251 -7.78 17.46 2.24
C PRO A 251 -7.20 17.76 3.62
N ALA A 252 -7.64 18.83 4.25
CA ALA A 252 -7.14 19.29 5.55
C ALA A 252 -7.35 18.26 6.67
N GLU A 253 -8.43 17.50 6.64
CA GLU A 253 -8.69 16.43 7.61
C GLU A 253 -7.67 15.28 7.46
N GLY A 254 -7.14 15.09 6.28
CA GLY A 254 -6.21 14.04 5.91
C GLY A 254 -6.75 13.11 4.82
N CYS A 255 -5.89 12.23 4.36
CA CYS A 255 -6.15 11.31 3.26
C CYS A 255 -6.55 9.93 3.77
N PRO A 256 -7.68 9.35 3.34
CA PRO A 256 -7.89 7.90 3.39
C PRO A 256 -6.71 7.19 2.76
N TYR A 257 -6.32 6.03 3.30
CA TYR A 257 -5.21 5.29 2.75
C TYR A 257 -5.41 3.77 2.82
N VAL A 258 -4.71 3.05 1.96
CA VAL A 258 -4.53 1.60 2.08
C VAL A 258 -3.04 1.30 1.99
N ARG A 259 -2.57 0.51 2.92
CA ARG A 259 -1.24 -0.09 2.87
C ARG A 259 -1.29 -1.31 1.96
N PHE A 260 -0.34 -1.45 1.06
CA PHE A 260 -0.06 -2.70 0.38
C PHE A 260 0.89 -3.54 1.22
N ASP A 261 0.63 -4.83 1.28
CA ASP A 261 1.42 -5.81 2.01
C ASP A 261 1.96 -6.88 1.08
N GLY A 262 3.17 -7.36 1.40
CA GLY A 262 3.71 -8.62 0.91
C GLY A 262 3.47 -9.74 1.94
N ALA A 263 3.13 -10.94 1.47
CA ALA A 263 2.97 -12.13 2.31
C ALA A 263 3.32 -13.39 1.52
N ILE A 264 3.93 -14.39 2.16
CA ILE A 264 4.29 -15.66 1.51
C ILE A 264 3.14 -16.65 1.62
N PHE A 265 2.73 -17.24 0.50
CA PHE A 265 1.70 -18.27 0.51
C PHE A 265 2.20 -19.54 1.21
N LYS A 266 1.30 -20.19 1.96
CA LYS A 266 1.57 -21.50 2.55
C LYS A 266 1.82 -22.52 1.44
N GLY A 267 2.97 -23.21 1.50
CA GLY A 267 3.38 -24.15 0.47
C GLY A 267 3.95 -23.49 -0.80
N ALA A 268 4.44 -22.24 -0.72
CA ALA A 268 5.08 -21.54 -1.82
C ALA A 268 6.17 -22.41 -2.51
N PRO A 269 6.12 -22.57 -3.84
CA PRO A 269 7.08 -23.42 -4.58
C PRO A 269 8.53 -22.95 -4.50
N HIS A 270 8.76 -21.64 -4.32
CA HIS A 270 10.09 -21.03 -4.31
C HIS A 270 10.31 -20.26 -2.98
N PRO A 271 10.42 -20.97 -1.82
CA PRO A 271 10.37 -20.34 -0.50
C PRO A 271 11.55 -19.41 -0.21
N ASN A 272 12.75 -19.67 -0.76
CA ASN A 272 13.89 -18.79 -0.57
C ASN A 272 13.76 -17.52 -1.43
N ALA A 273 13.33 -17.66 -2.69
CA ALA A 273 13.07 -16.53 -3.57
C ALA A 273 11.92 -15.66 -3.06
N ALA A 274 10.88 -16.26 -2.46
CA ALA A 274 9.81 -15.55 -1.78
C ALA A 274 10.33 -14.72 -0.59
N ARG A 275 11.16 -15.30 0.28
CA ARG A 275 11.78 -14.57 1.40
C ARG A 275 12.69 -13.44 0.92
N LEU A 276 13.45 -13.70 -0.15
CA LEU A 276 14.32 -12.70 -0.76
C LEU A 276 13.52 -11.51 -1.30
N LEU A 277 12.37 -11.76 -1.95
CA LEU A 277 11.46 -10.72 -2.43
C LEU A 277 10.82 -9.93 -1.28
N MET A 278 10.44 -10.59 -0.18
CA MET A 278 9.91 -9.91 1.02
C MET A 278 10.92 -8.93 1.62
N ASP A 279 12.19 -9.30 1.71
CA ASP A 279 13.26 -8.41 2.19
C ASP A 279 13.53 -7.27 1.18
N PHE A 280 13.53 -7.59 -0.11
CA PHE A 280 13.71 -6.61 -1.18
C PHE A 280 12.66 -5.50 -1.16
N PHE A 281 11.40 -5.82 -0.84
CA PHE A 281 10.35 -4.81 -0.71
C PHE A 281 10.69 -3.71 0.31
N LEU A 282 11.50 -4.01 1.31
CA LEU A 282 11.90 -3.06 2.34
C LEU A 282 13.24 -2.37 2.02
N GLY A 283 13.88 -2.70 0.89
CA GLY A 283 15.14 -2.12 0.44
C GLY A 283 14.98 -0.71 -0.13
N ASP A 284 16.03 0.13 -0.05
CA ASP A 284 16.01 1.51 -0.55
C ASP A 284 15.73 1.61 -2.05
N GLU A 285 16.16 0.60 -2.81
CA GLU A 285 15.96 0.54 -4.25
C GLU A 285 14.46 0.50 -4.61
N VAL A 286 13.74 -0.48 -4.09
CA VAL A 286 12.31 -0.63 -4.39
C VAL A 286 11.46 0.46 -3.71
N GLN A 287 11.83 0.84 -2.50
CA GLN A 287 11.15 1.92 -1.80
C GLN A 287 11.36 3.28 -2.50
N GLY A 288 12.53 3.47 -3.13
CA GLY A 288 12.81 4.60 -4.01
C GLY A 288 11.99 4.57 -5.30
N ILE A 289 11.71 3.39 -5.86
CA ILE A 289 10.79 3.24 -7.00
C ILE A 289 9.38 3.70 -6.59
N TYR A 290 8.85 3.26 -5.44
CA TYR A 290 7.54 3.73 -4.97
C TYR A 290 7.49 5.26 -4.81
N ALA A 291 8.51 5.85 -4.17
CA ALA A 291 8.60 7.30 -4.03
C ALA A 291 8.63 8.03 -5.38
N ALA A 292 9.39 7.53 -6.34
CA ALA A 292 9.51 8.11 -7.69
C ALA A 292 8.18 8.10 -8.46
N PHE A 293 7.29 7.17 -8.14
CA PHE A 293 5.92 7.09 -8.68
C PHE A 293 4.86 7.77 -7.80
N GLY A 294 5.26 8.55 -6.79
CA GLY A 294 4.33 9.28 -5.93
C GLY A 294 3.61 8.43 -4.89
N PHE A 295 3.97 7.15 -4.75
CA PHE A 295 3.44 6.29 -3.69
C PHE A 295 4.27 6.43 -2.42
N ARG A 296 3.61 6.52 -1.27
CA ARG A 296 4.30 6.73 -0.01
C ARG A 296 5.09 5.48 0.41
N PRO A 297 6.43 5.58 0.55
CA PRO A 297 7.25 4.50 1.09
C PRO A 297 6.87 4.18 2.54
N VAL A 298 7.14 2.95 2.97
CA VAL A 298 6.98 2.53 4.37
C VAL A 298 8.26 2.67 5.18
N VAL A 299 9.38 3.01 4.53
CA VAL A 299 10.68 3.32 5.18
C VAL A 299 10.99 4.80 5.07
N GLY A 300 11.71 5.34 6.04
CA GLY A 300 12.07 6.77 6.06
C GLY A 300 13.25 7.13 5.15
N GLY A 301 13.44 8.44 4.95
CA GLY A 301 14.65 8.99 4.28
C GLY A 301 14.60 8.99 2.74
N LEU A 302 13.43 8.76 2.12
CA LEU A 302 13.29 8.63 0.67
C LEU A 302 12.52 9.79 0.00
N ASP A 303 12.16 10.83 0.73
CA ASP A 303 11.39 11.98 0.20
C ASP A 303 12.10 12.65 -0.99
N GLY A 304 13.44 12.65 -0.98
CA GLY A 304 14.26 13.17 -2.07
C GLY A 304 14.23 12.36 -3.38
N LYS A 305 13.69 11.14 -3.35
CA LYS A 305 13.50 10.31 -4.55
C LYS A 305 12.20 10.63 -5.29
N ALA A 306 11.26 11.32 -4.63
CA ALA A 306 10.01 11.73 -5.24
C ALA A 306 10.21 12.96 -6.16
N PRO A 307 9.49 13.01 -7.30
CA PRO A 307 9.32 14.24 -8.07
C PRO A 307 8.79 15.38 -7.19
N ALA A 308 9.11 16.63 -7.55
CA ALA A 308 8.71 17.80 -6.75
C ALA A 308 7.20 17.83 -6.50
N GLU A 309 6.42 17.50 -7.51
CA GLU A 309 4.96 17.47 -7.50
C GLU A 309 4.38 16.41 -6.53
N ALA A 310 5.13 15.33 -6.29
CA ALA A 310 4.70 14.24 -5.43
C ALA A 310 5.16 14.38 -3.96
N ARG A 311 6.11 15.26 -3.65
CA ARG A 311 6.66 15.37 -2.28
C ARG A 311 5.60 15.68 -1.24
N GLY A 312 4.66 16.59 -1.54
CA GLY A 312 3.52 16.87 -0.66
C GLY A 312 2.61 15.67 -0.44
N ILE A 313 2.46 14.83 -1.47
CA ILE A 313 1.65 13.59 -1.40
C ILE A 313 2.27 12.59 -0.42
N LEU A 314 3.61 12.41 -0.47
CA LEU A 314 4.31 11.48 0.44
C LEU A 314 4.21 11.90 1.91
N GLN A 315 4.05 13.20 2.17
CA GLN A 315 3.95 13.79 3.50
C GLN A 315 2.50 14.05 3.94
N ALA A 316 1.51 13.73 3.08
CA ALA A 316 0.10 13.97 3.38
C ALA A 316 -0.31 13.35 4.72
N LYS A 317 -1.08 14.10 5.52
CA LYS A 317 -1.67 13.57 6.74
C LYS A 317 -2.55 12.37 6.41
N LEU A 318 -2.36 11.26 7.10
CA LEU A 318 -3.18 10.07 6.95
C LEU A 318 -4.42 10.20 7.84
N LEU A 319 -5.60 10.07 7.26
CA LEU A 319 -6.87 10.14 7.99
C LEU A 319 -7.18 8.81 8.67
N GLY A 320 -7.08 7.70 7.91
CA GLY A 320 -7.38 6.36 8.38
C GLY A 320 -7.31 5.34 7.25
N THR A 321 -7.47 4.07 7.62
CA THR A 321 -7.54 2.93 6.70
C THR A 321 -8.75 2.06 7.01
N THR A 322 -9.03 1.10 6.14
CA THR A 322 -10.17 0.20 6.28
C THR A 322 -9.93 -0.89 7.32
N ASP A 323 -11.00 -1.29 8.01
CA ASP A 323 -11.03 -2.53 8.79
C ASP A 323 -11.76 -3.62 7.97
N ALA A 324 -11.05 -4.72 7.69
CA ALA A 324 -11.61 -5.84 6.95
C ALA A 324 -12.85 -6.46 7.59
N LYS A 325 -12.97 -6.40 8.92
CA LYS A 325 -14.12 -6.93 9.68
C LYS A 325 -15.40 -6.12 9.46
N LEU A 326 -15.27 -4.84 9.18
CA LEU A 326 -16.40 -3.94 8.97
C LEU A 326 -16.80 -3.80 7.51
N GLN A 327 -16.05 -4.41 6.58
CA GLN A 327 -16.19 -4.21 5.14
C GLN A 327 -17.61 -4.45 4.64
N ASP A 328 -18.20 -5.61 4.94
CA ASP A 328 -19.52 -6.00 4.44
C ASP A 328 -20.63 -5.11 5.01
N GLU A 329 -20.53 -4.73 6.29
CA GLU A 329 -21.46 -3.82 6.95
C GLU A 329 -21.38 -2.42 6.32
N MET A 330 -20.18 -1.93 6.08
CA MET A 330 -19.97 -0.60 5.50
C MET A 330 -20.44 -0.53 4.05
N LEU A 331 -20.24 -1.58 3.24
CA LEU A 331 -20.77 -1.62 1.87
C LEU A 331 -22.31 -1.63 1.85
N LYS A 332 -22.96 -2.35 2.77
CA LYS A 332 -24.42 -2.30 2.95
C LYS A 332 -24.88 -0.89 3.34
N THR A 333 -24.17 -0.27 4.26
CA THR A 333 -24.46 1.11 4.72
C THR A 333 -24.29 2.11 3.57
N ALA A 334 -23.23 2.00 2.78
CA ALA A 334 -23.04 2.83 1.59
C ALA A 334 -24.19 2.67 0.59
N THR A 335 -24.65 1.44 0.35
CA THR A 335 -25.79 1.15 -0.55
C THR A 335 -27.10 1.74 -0.02
N GLN A 336 -27.28 1.84 1.29
CA GLN A 336 -28.47 2.48 1.87
C GLN A 336 -28.44 4.01 1.71
N ILE A 337 -27.27 4.63 1.78
CA ILE A 337 -27.10 6.09 1.72
C ILE A 337 -27.06 6.58 0.26
N TYR A 338 -26.33 5.91 -0.59
CA TYR A 338 -26.15 6.24 -2.01
C TYR A 338 -27.05 5.34 -2.88
N LYS A 339 -28.34 5.62 -2.87
CA LYS A 339 -29.35 4.86 -3.64
C LYS A 339 -29.26 5.13 -5.13
#